data_5ee3605398cd77b6967bc2c9525a7f5f
#
_entry.id   5ee3605398cd77b6967bc2c9525a7f5f
#
_cell.length_a   1.000
_cell.length_b   1.000
_cell.length_c   1.000
_cell.angle_alpha   90.00
_cell.angle_beta   90.00
_cell.angle_gamma   90.00
#
_symmetry.space_group_name_H-M   'P 1'
#
loop_
_entity.id
_entity.type
_entity.pdbx_description
1 polymer ?
#
loop_
_entity_poly.entity_id
_entity_poly.type
_entity_poly.pdbx_seq_one_letter_code
_entity_poly.pdbx_strand_id
1 'polypeptide(L)'
;ILVFTMDKASLGKRLIERIGQCVMTCPTTACFSGYDSEDTVNVGGALRYFGDGHQIGKKIQNKRYWRIPVFDGEFIIHENFGVKESVGGGNFYILGDNVKECLDACYDAVKVMKRVENVIMPFPKGVVRSGSKVGSKYKDLVASTNHIYCPTLKGVVKDSAVPESVHTCYEIVVD
;
A
#
# COMPACT_ATOMS: atom_id res chain seq x y z
N ILE A 1 5.25 8.54 0.36
CA ILE A 1 4.23 7.53 -0.02
C ILE A 1 4.98 6.30 -0.49
N LEU A 2 4.58 5.12 -0.02
CA LEU A 2 5.03 3.82 -0.49
C LEU A 2 3.92 3.17 -1.31
N VAL A 3 4.29 2.42 -2.35
CA VAL A 3 3.35 1.68 -3.21
C VAL A 3 3.83 0.25 -3.31
N PHE A 4 2.97 -0.69 -2.99
CA PHE A 4 3.24 -2.12 -3.03
C PHE A 4 2.44 -2.80 -4.14
N THR A 5 3.05 -3.77 -4.79
CA THR A 5 2.42 -4.66 -5.77
C THR A 5 3.06 -6.04 -5.69
N MET A 6 2.38 -7.04 -6.25
CA MET A 6 2.89 -8.41 -6.27
C MET A 6 4.02 -8.63 -7.30
N ASP A 7 4.18 -7.70 -8.25
CA ASP A 7 5.20 -7.78 -9.28
C ASP A 7 5.63 -6.39 -9.77
N LYS A 8 6.84 -6.31 -10.33
CA LYS A 8 7.46 -5.06 -10.78
C LYS A 8 6.74 -4.41 -11.97
N ALA A 9 6.18 -5.20 -12.88
CA ALA A 9 5.48 -4.65 -14.04
C ALA A 9 4.20 -3.94 -13.62
N SER A 10 3.44 -4.55 -12.71
CA SER A 10 2.27 -3.93 -12.09
C SER A 10 2.65 -2.68 -11.29
N LEU A 11 3.79 -2.68 -10.60
CA LEU A 11 4.27 -1.51 -9.85
C LEU A 11 4.49 -0.32 -10.77
N GLY A 12 5.21 -0.49 -11.88
CA GLY A 12 5.44 0.58 -12.85
C GLY A 12 4.14 1.18 -13.37
N LYS A 13 3.21 0.32 -13.77
CA LYS A 13 1.88 0.75 -14.24
C LYS A 13 1.12 1.54 -13.17
N ARG A 14 1.08 1.03 -11.93
CA ARG A 14 0.37 1.68 -10.82
C ARG A 14 0.99 3.02 -10.42
N LEU A 15 2.32 3.12 -10.45
CA LEU A 15 2.99 4.39 -10.19
C LEU A 15 2.65 5.44 -11.27
N ILE A 16 2.71 5.07 -12.55
CA ILE A 16 2.35 5.98 -13.65
C ILE A 16 0.89 6.45 -13.50
N GLU A 17 -0.05 5.53 -13.28
CA GLU A 17 -1.46 5.86 -13.11
C GLU A 17 -1.69 6.80 -11.91
N ARG A 18 -1.15 6.47 -10.74
CA ARG A 18 -1.38 7.23 -9.50
C ARG A 18 -0.66 8.57 -9.49
N ILE A 19 0.57 8.61 -9.95
CA ILE A 19 1.31 9.88 -10.02
C ILE A 19 0.66 10.78 -11.07
N GLY A 20 0.32 10.26 -12.24
CA GLY A 20 -0.36 11.02 -13.29
C GLY A 20 -1.73 11.56 -12.86
N GLN A 21 -2.54 10.74 -12.19
CA GLN A 21 -3.94 11.10 -11.87
C GLN A 21 -4.13 11.76 -10.50
N CYS A 22 -3.20 11.58 -9.56
CA CYS A 22 -3.39 12.08 -8.20
C CYS A 22 -2.33 13.11 -7.77
N VAL A 23 -1.10 13.04 -8.31
CA VAL A 23 -0.03 13.96 -7.91
C VAL A 23 0.13 15.08 -8.93
N MET A 24 0.28 14.75 -10.22
CA MET A 24 0.46 15.74 -11.27
C MET A 24 -0.77 16.65 -11.46
N THR A 25 -1.97 16.15 -11.13
CA THR A 25 -3.22 16.92 -11.17
C THR A 25 -3.43 17.80 -9.93
N CYS A 26 -2.65 17.59 -8.88
CA CYS A 26 -2.75 18.39 -7.65
C CYS A 26 -1.89 19.67 -7.82
N PRO A 27 -2.43 20.87 -7.58
CA PRO A 27 -1.70 22.13 -7.73
C PRO A 27 -0.41 22.17 -6.91
N THR A 28 0.61 22.83 -7.45
CA THR A 28 1.90 23.12 -6.78
C THR A 28 2.70 21.89 -6.34
N THR A 29 2.53 20.74 -6.99
CA THR A 29 3.22 19.50 -6.62
C THR A 29 4.43 19.20 -7.49
N ALA A 30 5.31 18.36 -6.96
CA ALA A 30 6.40 17.69 -7.68
C ALA A 30 6.53 16.25 -7.13
N CYS A 31 7.18 15.35 -7.88
CA CYS A 31 7.29 13.96 -7.46
C CYS A 31 8.72 13.43 -7.64
N PHE A 32 9.30 12.95 -6.54
CA PHE A 32 10.66 12.45 -6.52
C PHE A 32 10.70 11.03 -5.95
N SER A 33 11.66 10.22 -6.42
CA SER A 33 11.95 8.94 -5.78
C SER A 33 12.43 9.18 -4.36
N GLY A 34 11.77 8.58 -3.39
CA GLY A 34 12.15 8.63 -1.98
C GLY A 34 13.15 7.54 -1.59
N TYR A 35 13.49 6.65 -2.49
CA TYR A 35 14.40 5.55 -2.27
C TYR A 35 15.37 5.41 -3.45
N ASP A 36 16.66 5.34 -3.15
CA ASP A 36 17.70 5.11 -4.13
C ASP A 36 18.00 3.61 -4.21
N SER A 37 17.88 3.02 -5.40
CA SER A 37 18.13 1.63 -5.68
C SER A 37 18.73 1.47 -7.07
N GLU A 38 19.54 0.42 -7.27
CA GLU A 38 19.96 0.00 -8.60
C GLU A 38 18.78 -0.53 -9.42
N ASP A 39 17.82 -1.17 -8.72
CA ASP A 39 16.57 -1.59 -9.33
C ASP A 39 15.57 -0.43 -9.36
N THR A 40 15.08 -0.12 -10.56
CA THR A 40 14.20 1.04 -10.77
C THR A 40 13.05 0.74 -11.74
N VAL A 41 12.00 1.55 -11.66
CA VAL A 41 10.95 1.62 -12.67
C VAL A 41 10.92 3.02 -13.30
N ASN A 42 10.75 3.07 -14.62
CA ASN A 42 10.67 4.31 -15.37
C ASN A 42 9.25 4.88 -15.27
N VAL A 43 9.09 5.97 -14.51
CA VAL A 43 7.80 6.63 -14.28
C VAL A 43 7.77 8.00 -14.96
N GLY A 44 8.70 8.88 -14.61
CA GLY A 44 8.75 10.22 -15.20
C GLY A 44 9.08 10.18 -16.70
N GLY A 45 9.88 9.18 -17.11
CA GLY A 45 10.13 8.94 -18.53
C GLY A 45 8.86 8.55 -19.32
N ALA A 46 7.88 7.91 -18.68
CA ALA A 46 6.58 7.65 -19.29
C ALA A 46 5.67 8.89 -19.21
N LEU A 47 5.57 9.53 -18.05
CA LEU A 47 4.70 10.68 -17.83
C LEU A 47 5.12 11.93 -18.62
N ARG A 48 6.41 12.07 -19.00
CA ARG A 48 6.90 13.21 -19.77
C ARG A 48 6.10 13.47 -21.05
N TYR A 49 5.54 12.43 -21.67
CA TYR A 49 4.79 12.56 -22.91
C TYR A 49 3.51 13.39 -22.74
N PHE A 50 3.02 13.57 -21.51
CA PHE A 50 1.92 14.49 -21.24
C PHE A 50 2.28 15.94 -21.63
N GLY A 51 3.57 16.31 -21.68
CA GLY A 51 4.01 17.62 -22.13
C GLY A 51 3.91 17.87 -23.63
N ASP A 52 3.51 16.86 -24.41
CA ASP A 52 3.23 16.94 -25.86
C ASP A 52 4.35 17.65 -26.67
N GLY A 53 5.61 17.30 -26.37
CA GLY A 53 6.78 17.89 -27.01
C GLY A 53 7.37 19.13 -26.31
N HIS A 54 6.66 19.71 -25.35
CA HIS A 54 7.11 20.87 -24.57
C HIS A 54 7.80 20.53 -23.27
N GLN A 55 7.90 19.24 -22.91
CA GLN A 55 8.63 18.79 -21.74
C GLN A 55 10.13 18.97 -21.91
N ILE A 56 10.83 19.29 -20.83
CA ILE A 56 12.28 19.51 -20.83
C ILE A 56 12.94 18.50 -19.89
N GLY A 57 13.93 17.75 -20.39
CA GLY A 57 14.74 16.85 -19.58
C GLY A 57 16.00 17.54 -19.07
N LYS A 58 16.31 17.38 -17.78
CA LYS A 58 17.56 17.87 -17.18
C LYS A 58 18.21 16.77 -16.35
N LYS A 59 19.52 16.63 -16.45
CA LYS A 59 20.32 15.71 -15.62
C LYS A 59 21.05 16.51 -14.54
N ILE A 60 20.83 16.15 -13.27
CA ILE A 60 21.47 16.76 -12.11
C ILE A 60 22.00 15.63 -11.24
N GLN A 61 23.29 15.65 -10.88
CA GLN A 61 23.92 14.64 -10.03
C GLN A 61 23.60 13.19 -10.47
N ASN A 62 23.75 12.92 -11.75
CA ASN A 62 23.45 11.60 -12.37
C ASN A 62 21.98 11.17 -12.41
N LYS A 63 21.05 11.91 -11.83
CA LYS A 63 19.61 11.66 -11.89
C LYS A 63 18.98 12.51 -12.98
N ARG A 64 18.09 11.92 -13.80
CA ARG A 64 17.32 12.65 -14.80
C ARG A 64 15.99 13.08 -14.21
N TYR A 65 15.65 14.34 -14.50
CA TYR A 65 14.40 14.99 -14.13
C TYR A 65 13.67 15.42 -15.40
N TRP A 66 12.36 15.37 -15.36
CA TRP A 66 11.50 15.93 -16.38
C TRP A 66 10.72 17.10 -15.81
N ARG A 67 10.69 18.18 -16.57
CA ARG A 67 9.85 19.36 -16.34
C ARG A 67 8.71 19.27 -17.34
N ILE A 68 7.51 19.05 -16.89
CA ILE A 68 6.31 18.87 -17.69
C ILE A 68 5.46 20.13 -17.50
N PRO A 69 5.13 20.89 -18.55
CA PRO A 69 4.30 22.09 -18.43
C PRO A 69 2.88 21.71 -17.98
N VAL A 70 2.38 22.44 -17.01
CA VAL A 70 1.04 22.33 -16.45
C VAL A 70 0.45 23.73 -16.24
N PHE A 71 -0.83 23.87 -15.92
CA PHE A 71 -1.50 25.17 -15.90
C PHE A 71 -0.95 26.17 -14.87
N ASP A 72 -0.43 25.70 -13.75
CA ASP A 72 0.15 26.54 -12.70
C ASP A 72 1.69 26.60 -12.73
N GLY A 73 2.31 26.14 -13.84
CA GLY A 73 3.75 26.17 -14.02
C GLY A 73 4.31 24.87 -14.60
N GLU A 74 5.13 24.18 -13.83
CA GLU A 74 5.79 22.95 -14.28
C GLU A 74 5.67 21.86 -13.21
N PHE A 75 5.26 20.66 -13.63
CA PHE A 75 5.38 19.47 -12.80
C PHE A 75 6.78 18.87 -12.96
N ILE A 76 7.53 18.79 -11.86
CA ILE A 76 8.88 18.24 -11.85
C ILE A 76 8.83 16.82 -11.32
N ILE A 77 9.42 15.87 -12.08
CA ILE A 77 9.43 14.46 -11.71
C ILE A 77 10.78 13.79 -12.00
N HIS A 78 11.24 12.91 -11.12
CA HIS A 78 12.33 11.98 -11.43
C HIS A 78 11.96 11.03 -12.58
N GLU A 79 12.92 10.75 -13.47
CA GLU A 79 12.71 9.76 -14.55
C GLU A 79 12.44 8.38 -14.00
N ASN A 80 13.25 7.92 -13.05
CA ASN A 80 13.20 6.58 -12.47
C ASN A 80 12.91 6.64 -10.97
N PHE A 81 12.17 5.65 -10.49
CA PHE A 81 11.85 5.46 -9.07
C PHE A 81 12.46 4.15 -8.57
N GLY A 82 13.14 4.22 -7.43
CA GLY A 82 13.75 3.07 -6.81
C GLY A 82 12.72 2.03 -6.36
N VAL A 83 13.07 0.77 -6.51
CA VAL A 83 12.25 -0.40 -6.15
C VAL A 83 13.04 -1.29 -5.21
N LYS A 84 12.37 -1.95 -4.30
CA LYS A 84 12.93 -2.95 -3.41
C LYS A 84 11.92 -4.06 -3.16
N GLU A 85 12.39 -5.27 -3.16
CA GLU A 85 11.59 -6.38 -2.62
C GLU A 85 11.42 -6.22 -1.11
N SER A 86 10.22 -6.44 -0.65
CA SER A 86 9.87 -6.32 0.77
C SER A 86 8.81 -7.37 1.14
N VAL A 87 8.63 -7.58 2.43
CA VAL A 87 7.51 -8.38 2.92
C VAL A 87 6.24 -7.57 2.72
N GLY A 88 5.25 -8.17 2.07
CA GLY A 88 3.93 -7.59 1.89
C GLY A 88 2.87 -8.52 2.49
N GLY A 89 2.03 -7.98 3.39
CA GLY A 89 0.94 -8.73 3.99
C GLY A 89 1.33 -9.64 5.16
N GLY A 90 2.42 -9.35 5.87
CA GLY A 90 2.65 -9.92 7.20
C GLY A 90 1.50 -9.50 8.12
N ASN A 91 0.90 -10.44 8.86
CA ASN A 91 -0.26 -10.10 9.67
C ASN A 91 -0.29 -10.83 11.02
N PHE A 92 -1.03 -10.25 11.95
CA PHE A 92 -1.40 -10.91 13.20
C PHE A 92 -2.81 -10.48 13.62
N TYR A 93 -3.43 -11.34 14.43
CA TYR A 93 -4.79 -11.14 14.92
C TYR A 93 -4.79 -10.71 16.38
N ILE A 94 -5.68 -9.79 16.71
CA ILE A 94 -6.02 -9.41 18.08
C ILE A 94 -7.43 -9.91 18.34
N LEU A 95 -7.56 -10.84 19.28
CA LEU A 95 -8.81 -11.46 19.66
C LEU A 95 -9.25 -10.90 21.02
N GLY A 96 -10.52 -10.60 21.15
CA GLY A 96 -11.06 -10.01 22.36
C GLY A 96 -12.49 -10.46 22.66
N ASP A 97 -12.88 -10.22 23.88
CA ASP A 97 -14.23 -10.48 24.38
C ASP A 97 -15.21 -9.43 23.84
N ASN A 98 -14.83 -8.16 23.86
CA ASN A 98 -15.67 -7.08 23.36
C ASN A 98 -14.97 -6.20 22.33
N VAL A 99 -15.80 -5.57 21.50
CA VAL A 99 -15.37 -4.75 20.35
C VAL A 99 -14.53 -3.56 20.78
N LYS A 100 -14.93 -2.86 21.85
CA LYS A 100 -14.26 -1.64 22.25
C LYS A 100 -12.83 -1.92 22.73
N GLU A 101 -12.66 -2.81 23.67
CA GLU A 101 -11.35 -3.13 24.26
C GLU A 101 -10.41 -3.74 23.21
N CYS A 102 -10.94 -4.60 22.34
CA CYS A 102 -10.17 -5.19 21.26
C CYS A 102 -9.68 -4.12 20.25
N LEU A 103 -10.55 -3.17 19.94
CA LEU A 103 -10.19 -2.07 19.03
C LEU A 103 -9.21 -1.08 19.68
N ASP A 104 -9.38 -0.77 20.97
CA ASP A 104 -8.45 0.08 21.72
C ASP A 104 -7.05 -0.59 21.77
N ALA A 105 -6.98 -1.89 22.03
CA ALA A 105 -5.72 -2.65 21.97
C ALA A 105 -5.07 -2.62 20.57
N CYS A 106 -5.86 -2.71 19.51
CA CYS A 106 -5.35 -2.56 18.14
C CYS A 106 -4.74 -1.18 17.90
N TYR A 107 -5.40 -0.12 18.34
CA TYR A 107 -4.89 1.23 18.16
C TYR A 107 -3.63 1.50 18.97
N ASP A 108 -3.51 0.96 20.17
CA ASP A 108 -2.29 1.04 20.96
C ASP A 108 -1.14 0.28 20.29
N ALA A 109 -1.40 -0.91 19.79
CA ALA A 109 -0.42 -1.68 19.01
C ALA A 109 0.05 -0.88 17.77
N VAL A 110 -0.86 -0.37 16.96
CA VAL A 110 -0.55 0.45 15.78
C VAL A 110 0.27 1.70 16.15
N LYS A 111 -0.05 2.35 17.28
CA LYS A 111 0.69 3.52 17.76
C LYS A 111 2.16 3.21 18.06
N VAL A 112 2.43 2.04 18.61
CA VAL A 112 3.81 1.57 18.87
C VAL A 112 4.50 1.18 17.57
N MET A 113 3.83 0.43 16.72
CA MET A 113 4.37 -0.06 15.43
C MET A 113 4.74 1.08 14.47
N LYS A 114 4.01 2.19 14.48
CA LYS A 114 4.35 3.39 13.71
C LYS A 114 5.70 4.02 14.04
N ARG A 115 6.32 3.64 15.13
CA ARG A 115 7.67 4.09 15.55
C ARG A 115 8.79 3.21 14.98
N VAL A 116 8.43 2.05 14.42
CA VAL A 116 9.40 1.14 13.80
C VAL A 116 9.69 1.65 12.38
N GLU A 117 10.96 1.86 12.08
CA GLU A 117 11.39 2.32 10.77
C GLU A 117 11.13 1.26 9.69
N ASN A 118 10.76 1.72 8.51
CA ASN A 118 10.50 0.89 7.32
C ASN A 118 9.33 -0.10 7.50
N VAL A 119 8.40 0.21 8.38
CA VAL A 119 7.17 -0.56 8.59
C VAL A 119 5.97 0.33 8.33
N ILE A 120 5.03 -0.18 7.54
CA ILE A 120 3.74 0.48 7.33
C ILE A 120 2.58 -0.48 7.63
N MET A 121 1.46 0.11 8.04
CA MET A 121 0.17 -0.56 8.12
C MET A 121 -0.72 0.06 7.03
N PRO A 122 -0.93 -0.61 5.88
CA PRO A 122 -1.50 0.00 4.67
C PRO A 122 -3.00 0.29 4.76
N PHE A 123 -3.69 -0.30 5.73
CA PHE A 123 -5.14 -0.15 5.87
C PHE A 123 -5.53 1.07 6.73
N PRO A 124 -6.77 1.58 6.56
CA PRO A 124 -7.24 2.73 7.30
C PRO A 124 -7.05 2.59 8.80
N LYS A 125 -6.38 3.57 9.45
CA LYS A 125 -5.99 3.56 10.86
C LYS A 125 -5.11 2.37 11.28
N GLY A 126 -4.62 1.54 10.32
CA GLY A 126 -3.77 0.39 10.57
C GLY A 126 -4.50 -0.88 11.02
N VAL A 127 -5.83 -0.87 11.10
CA VAL A 127 -6.64 -1.99 11.59
C VAL A 127 -7.56 -2.51 10.51
N VAL A 128 -7.62 -3.83 10.35
CA VAL A 128 -8.46 -4.52 9.37
C VAL A 128 -9.59 -5.26 10.07
N ARG A 129 -10.80 -5.01 9.61
CA ARG A 129 -12.02 -5.68 10.09
C ARG A 129 -12.34 -6.95 9.32
N SER A 130 -12.04 -6.97 8.04
CA SER A 130 -12.54 -7.99 7.11
C SER A 130 -11.96 -9.38 7.35
N GLY A 131 -10.72 -9.49 7.84
CA GLY A 131 -10.02 -10.75 8.07
C GLY A 131 -10.04 -11.64 6.83
N SER A 132 -8.95 -11.69 6.09
CA SER A 132 -8.92 -12.44 4.83
C SER A 132 -7.94 -13.63 4.88
N LYS A 133 -8.18 -14.59 4.03
CA LYS A 133 -7.24 -15.67 3.69
C LYS A 133 -7.10 -15.76 2.17
N VAL A 134 -5.99 -16.30 1.73
CA VAL A 134 -5.77 -16.61 0.31
C VAL A 134 -6.68 -17.74 -0.15
N GLY A 135 -7.23 -17.60 -1.34
CA GLY A 135 -8.13 -18.58 -1.97
C GLY A 135 -9.61 -18.41 -1.57
N SER A 136 -10.46 -19.03 -2.35
CA SER A 136 -11.92 -18.97 -2.23
C SER A 136 -12.57 -20.24 -2.82
N LYS A 137 -13.82 -20.47 -2.48
CA LYS A 137 -14.66 -21.44 -3.18
C LYS A 137 -15.02 -20.98 -4.60
N TYR A 138 -14.93 -19.68 -4.87
CA TYR A 138 -15.24 -19.10 -6.17
C TYR A 138 -13.96 -18.96 -6.99
N LYS A 139 -13.97 -19.50 -8.22
CA LYS A 139 -12.78 -19.66 -9.08
C LYS A 139 -11.99 -18.38 -9.31
N ASP A 140 -12.68 -17.26 -9.47
CA ASP A 140 -12.07 -15.99 -9.86
C ASP A 140 -11.82 -15.05 -8.66
N LEU A 141 -12.04 -15.53 -7.43
CA LEU A 141 -11.83 -14.76 -6.20
C LEU A 141 -10.55 -15.23 -5.50
N VAL A 142 -9.54 -14.36 -5.49
CA VAL A 142 -8.19 -14.66 -4.96
C VAL A 142 -8.10 -14.68 -3.44
N ALA A 143 -9.06 -14.07 -2.76
CA ALA A 143 -9.12 -14.01 -1.31
C ALA A 143 -10.56 -14.13 -0.80
N SER A 144 -10.74 -14.63 0.41
CA SER A 144 -12.05 -14.78 1.07
C SER A 144 -11.92 -14.60 2.57
N THR A 145 -13.07 -14.58 3.26
CA THR A 145 -13.12 -14.52 4.72
C THR A 145 -12.27 -15.62 5.35
N ASN A 146 -11.42 -15.25 6.29
CA ASN A 146 -10.68 -16.19 7.12
C ASN A 146 -11.64 -16.81 8.16
N HIS A 147 -12.34 -17.85 7.75
CA HIS A 147 -13.39 -18.47 8.56
C HIS A 147 -12.87 -19.11 9.85
N ILE A 148 -11.59 -19.52 9.88
CA ILE A 148 -10.96 -20.16 11.04
C ILE A 148 -10.91 -19.19 12.23
N TYR A 149 -10.62 -17.92 11.98
CA TYR A 149 -10.51 -16.87 13.00
C TYR A 149 -11.69 -15.90 13.01
N CYS A 150 -12.80 -16.22 12.36
CA CYS A 150 -13.99 -15.38 12.31
C CYS A 150 -14.96 -15.70 13.46
N PRO A 151 -15.11 -14.84 14.50
CA PRO A 151 -15.99 -15.14 15.63
C PRO A 151 -17.46 -15.33 15.21
N THR A 152 -17.91 -14.62 14.18
CA THR A 152 -19.27 -14.77 13.63
C THR A 152 -19.56 -16.18 13.11
N LEU A 153 -18.53 -16.90 12.69
CA LEU A 153 -18.65 -18.24 12.13
C LEU A 153 -18.29 -19.35 13.13
N LYS A 154 -17.93 -19.01 14.36
CA LYS A 154 -17.46 -19.96 15.39
C LYS A 154 -18.38 -21.18 15.60
N GLY A 155 -19.69 -20.97 15.57
CA GLY A 155 -20.66 -22.05 15.69
C GLY A 155 -21.05 -22.75 14.38
N VAL A 156 -20.51 -22.31 13.25
CA VAL A 156 -20.91 -22.79 11.92
C VAL A 156 -19.81 -23.60 11.26
N VAL A 157 -18.53 -23.25 11.46
CA VAL A 157 -17.41 -23.97 10.87
C VAL A 157 -16.76 -24.93 11.84
N LYS A 158 -16.43 -26.12 11.36
CA LYS A 158 -15.88 -27.21 12.22
C LYS A 158 -14.42 -26.95 12.63
N ASP A 159 -13.68 -26.19 11.84
CA ASP A 159 -12.28 -25.90 12.00
C ASP A 159 -12.03 -24.53 12.62
N SER A 160 -13.00 -23.98 13.33
CA SER A 160 -12.82 -22.70 14.03
C SER A 160 -11.73 -22.81 15.09
N ALA A 161 -10.75 -21.89 15.01
CA ALA A 161 -9.70 -21.72 16.02
C ALA A 161 -10.01 -20.60 17.01
N VAL A 162 -11.23 -20.04 16.97
CA VAL A 162 -11.66 -18.97 17.88
C VAL A 162 -12.04 -19.56 19.23
N PRO A 163 -11.37 -19.16 20.35
CA PRO A 163 -11.73 -19.60 21.69
C PRO A 163 -13.17 -19.21 22.07
N GLU A 164 -13.80 -19.98 22.99
CA GLU A 164 -15.19 -19.74 23.39
C GLU A 164 -15.44 -18.35 23.95
N SER A 165 -14.51 -17.81 24.72
CA SER A 165 -14.60 -16.45 25.30
C SER A 165 -14.39 -15.30 24.30
N VAL A 166 -14.00 -15.60 23.07
CA VAL A 166 -13.71 -14.57 22.07
C VAL A 166 -14.94 -14.25 21.24
N HIS A 167 -15.32 -12.99 21.19
CA HIS A 167 -16.47 -12.47 20.46
C HIS A 167 -16.12 -11.48 19.36
N THR A 168 -14.86 -11.02 19.31
CA THR A 168 -14.36 -10.09 18.28
C THR A 168 -12.94 -10.43 17.88
N CYS A 169 -12.60 -10.13 16.63
CA CYS A 169 -11.26 -10.30 16.08
C CYS A 169 -10.97 -9.14 15.12
N TYR A 170 -9.80 -8.55 15.27
CA TYR A 170 -9.25 -7.60 14.31
C TYR A 170 -7.89 -8.07 13.85
N GLU A 171 -7.48 -7.58 12.69
CA GLU A 171 -6.21 -7.89 12.06
C GLU A 171 -5.39 -6.62 11.91
N ILE A 172 -4.08 -6.73 12.12
CA ILE A 172 -3.10 -5.70 11.73
C ILE A 172 -2.23 -6.31 10.64
N VAL A 173 -2.22 -5.67 9.48
CA VAL A 173 -1.38 -6.05 8.35
C VAL A 173 -0.18 -5.12 8.30
N VAL A 174 0.99 -5.70 8.09
CA VAL A 174 2.28 -5.04 8.11
C VAL A 174 3.00 -5.30 6.79
N ASP A 175 3.45 -4.23 6.17
CA ASP A 175 4.26 -4.23 4.95
C ASP A 175 5.59 -3.51 5.19
#